data_4314e378a7b94216e8b0073d8337a021
#
_entry.id   4314e378a7b94216e8b0073d8337a021
#
_cell.length_a   1.000
_cell.length_b   1.000
_cell.length_c   1.000
_cell.angle_alpha   90.00
_cell.angle_beta   90.00
_cell.angle_gamma   90.00
#
_symmetry.space_group_name_H-M   'P 1'
#
loop_
_entity.id
_entity.type
_entity.pdbx_description
1 polymer ?
#
loop_
_entity_poly.entity_id
_entity_poly.type
_entity_poly.pdbx_seq_one_letter_code
_entity_poly.pdbx_strand_id
1 'polypeptide(L)'
;MEDLKSYETRVIEINEVDDMGEYFFHHLLNRFAQIATESAMKLGVWNYDMMSKYGWVVAKQYLHLDEPIHYQDCIELSTTISKGTYVSFPRYYYIKKDNRLIGTCSSVWTLLDSQKRRMVSPQKIGITFPEAPLEHLLEL
;
A
#
# COMPACT_ATOMS: atom_id res chain seq x y z
N MET A 1 -9.44 -19.25 -6.09
CA MET A 1 -8.65 -18.45 -5.12
C MET A 1 -8.95 -16.97 -5.36
N GLU A 2 -9.26 -16.27 -4.32
CA GLU A 2 -9.53 -14.84 -4.42
C GLU A 2 -8.24 -14.08 -4.75
N ASP A 3 -8.33 -13.14 -5.70
CA ASP A 3 -7.18 -12.31 -6.04
C ASP A 3 -7.01 -11.21 -4.98
N LEU A 4 -5.91 -11.28 -4.23
CA LEU A 4 -5.59 -10.33 -3.18
C LEU A 4 -4.89 -9.08 -3.70
N LYS A 5 -4.55 -9.05 -4.99
CA LYS A 5 -3.81 -7.93 -5.58
C LYS A 5 -4.74 -6.87 -6.14
N SER A 6 -4.30 -5.63 -6.02
CA SER A 6 -4.90 -4.48 -6.70
C SER A 6 -3.83 -3.79 -7.54
N TYR A 7 -4.24 -3.22 -8.68
CA TYR A 7 -3.32 -2.70 -9.69
C TYR A 7 -3.71 -1.29 -10.11
N GLU A 8 -2.72 -0.52 -10.52
CA GLU A 8 -2.90 0.77 -11.16
C GLU A 8 -1.84 0.92 -12.25
N THR A 9 -2.24 1.34 -13.45
CA THR A 9 -1.31 1.68 -14.53
C THR A 9 -1.33 3.19 -14.70
N ARG A 10 -0.16 3.80 -14.84
CA ARG A 10 -0.03 5.24 -14.85
C ARG A 10 1.07 5.71 -15.77
N VAL A 11 0.77 6.74 -16.58
CA VAL A 11 1.79 7.49 -17.35
C VAL A 11 2.16 8.73 -16.52
N ILE A 12 3.45 8.93 -16.32
CA ILE A 12 3.94 10.04 -15.50
C ILE A 12 3.78 11.37 -16.21
N GLU A 13 3.10 12.32 -15.57
CA GLU A 13 2.78 13.62 -16.11
C GLU A 13 3.82 14.67 -15.72
N ILE A 14 3.83 15.79 -16.46
CA ILE A 14 4.84 16.84 -16.29
C ILE A 14 4.79 17.51 -14.90
N ASN A 15 3.62 17.59 -14.29
CA ASN A 15 3.48 18.16 -12.95
C ASN A 15 3.89 17.22 -11.83
N GLU A 16 4.32 16.00 -12.16
CA GLU A 16 4.70 14.98 -11.19
C GLU A 16 6.22 14.80 -11.10
N VAL A 17 6.98 15.55 -11.89
CA VAL A 17 8.43 15.42 -11.98
C VAL A 17 9.15 16.71 -11.58
N ASP A 18 10.41 16.57 -11.20
CA ASP A 18 11.28 17.69 -10.87
C ASP A 18 11.89 18.34 -12.14
N ASP A 19 12.82 19.26 -11.95
CA ASP A 19 13.50 19.98 -13.03
C ASP A 19 14.32 19.06 -13.95
N MET A 20 14.69 17.88 -13.45
CA MET A 20 15.45 16.87 -14.19
C MET A 20 14.55 15.85 -14.86
N GLY A 21 13.24 16.01 -14.76
CA GLY A 21 12.27 15.06 -15.28
C GLY A 21 12.09 13.81 -14.45
N GLU A 22 12.61 13.78 -13.23
CA GLU A 22 12.51 12.64 -12.33
C GLU A 22 11.26 12.73 -11.44
N TYR A 23 10.55 11.62 -11.32
CA TYR A 23 9.31 11.51 -10.56
C TYR A 23 9.53 11.82 -9.10
N PHE A 24 8.71 12.72 -8.53
CA PHE A 24 8.77 13.05 -7.12
C PHE A 24 8.37 11.85 -6.27
N PHE A 25 9.20 11.53 -5.31
CA PHE A 25 9.00 10.43 -4.37
C PHE A 25 7.65 10.50 -3.64
N HIS A 26 7.21 11.70 -3.25
CA HIS A 26 5.96 11.84 -2.51
C HIS A 26 4.72 11.49 -3.35
N HIS A 27 4.77 11.65 -4.68
CA HIS A 27 3.67 11.22 -5.55
C HIS A 27 3.55 9.71 -5.54
N LEU A 28 4.67 8.99 -5.53
CA LEU A 28 4.66 7.54 -5.45
C LEU A 28 4.01 7.06 -4.15
N LEU A 29 4.36 7.67 -3.02
CA LEU A 29 3.77 7.34 -1.73
C LEU A 29 2.27 7.63 -1.70
N ASN A 30 1.83 8.73 -2.32
CA ASN A 30 0.40 9.05 -2.44
C ASN A 30 -0.34 8.00 -3.27
N ARG A 31 0.26 7.52 -4.35
CA ARG A 31 -0.36 6.46 -5.16
C ARG A 31 -0.43 5.15 -4.39
N PHE A 32 0.59 4.82 -3.63
CA PHE A 32 0.57 3.64 -2.75
C PHE A 32 -0.59 3.73 -1.74
N ALA A 33 -0.77 4.87 -1.11
CA ALA A 33 -1.89 5.08 -0.17
C ALA A 33 -3.25 4.89 -0.86
N GLN A 34 -3.38 5.39 -2.09
CA GLN A 34 -4.62 5.26 -2.86
C GLN A 34 -4.93 3.81 -3.19
N ILE A 35 -3.97 3.06 -3.75
CA ILE A 35 -4.21 1.66 -4.09
C ILE A 35 -4.37 0.77 -2.85
N ALA A 36 -3.71 1.12 -1.75
CA ALA A 36 -3.91 0.42 -0.48
C ALA A 36 -5.34 0.60 0.04
N THR A 37 -5.88 1.82 -0.05
CA THR A 37 -7.25 2.11 0.37
C THR A 37 -8.26 1.35 -0.50
N GLU A 38 -8.07 1.37 -1.80
CA GLU A 38 -8.93 0.64 -2.75
C GLU A 38 -8.88 -0.86 -2.48
N SER A 39 -7.68 -1.39 -2.25
CA SER A 39 -7.48 -2.80 -1.89
C SER A 39 -8.19 -3.15 -0.59
N ALA A 40 -8.03 -2.32 0.44
CA ALA A 40 -8.64 -2.56 1.75
C ALA A 40 -10.18 -2.57 1.66
N MET A 41 -10.75 -1.69 0.86
CA MET A 41 -12.20 -1.67 0.61
C MET A 41 -12.66 -2.94 -0.13
N LYS A 42 -11.93 -3.34 -1.17
CA LYS A 42 -12.20 -4.55 -1.94
C LYS A 42 -12.15 -5.80 -1.07
N LEU A 43 -11.19 -5.87 -0.15
CA LEU A 43 -11.02 -7.00 0.75
C LEU A 43 -11.96 -6.97 1.96
N GLY A 44 -12.74 -5.92 2.13
CA GLY A 44 -13.71 -5.81 3.22
C GLY A 44 -13.10 -5.45 4.58
N VAL A 45 -11.88 -4.94 4.60
CA VAL A 45 -11.19 -4.56 5.84
C VAL A 45 -11.23 -3.06 6.11
N TRP A 46 -11.87 -2.31 5.23
CA TRP A 46 -12.09 -0.87 5.36
C TRP A 46 -13.39 -0.47 4.67
N ASN A 47 -14.10 0.50 5.22
CA ASN A 47 -15.30 1.08 4.62
C ASN A 47 -15.59 2.46 5.21
N TYR A 48 -16.60 3.14 4.65
CA TYR A 48 -16.99 4.49 5.09
C TYR A 48 -17.44 4.55 6.54
N ASP A 49 -18.15 3.52 7.01
CA ASP A 49 -18.69 3.51 8.37
C ASP A 49 -17.56 3.46 9.41
N MET A 50 -16.41 2.94 9.04
CA MET A 50 -15.24 2.86 9.93
C MET A 50 -14.51 4.20 10.08
N MET A 51 -14.60 5.07 9.06
CA MET A 51 -13.79 6.31 9.00
C MET A 51 -14.03 7.26 10.17
N SER A 52 -15.21 7.24 10.77
CA SER A 52 -15.53 8.10 11.91
C SER A 52 -14.96 7.59 13.24
N LYS A 53 -14.57 6.32 13.30
CA LYS A 53 -14.15 5.66 14.54
C LYS A 53 -12.71 5.14 14.48
N TYR A 54 -12.23 4.77 13.31
CA TYR A 54 -10.96 4.08 13.14
C TYR A 54 -10.16 4.68 12.00
N GLY A 55 -8.85 4.43 12.02
CA GLY A 55 -7.97 4.78 10.92
C GLY A 55 -6.85 3.78 10.78
N TRP A 56 -6.55 3.39 9.55
CA TRP A 56 -5.36 2.62 9.26
C TRP A 56 -4.17 3.57 9.14
N VAL A 57 -3.11 3.28 9.88
CA VAL A 57 -1.87 4.07 9.83
C VAL A 57 -0.71 3.18 9.48
N VAL A 58 0.23 3.72 8.71
CA VAL A 58 1.46 3.03 8.39
C VAL A 58 2.47 3.24 9.51
N ALA A 59 2.91 2.15 10.13
CA ALA A 59 3.85 2.20 11.25
C ALA A 59 5.30 2.19 10.73
N LYS A 60 5.56 1.43 9.66
CA LYS A 60 6.87 1.34 9.01
C LYS A 60 6.66 1.20 7.52
N GLN A 61 7.60 1.78 6.76
CA GLN A 61 7.58 1.66 5.31
C GLN A 61 9.01 1.69 4.77
N TYR A 62 9.32 0.77 3.89
CA TYR A 62 10.62 0.69 3.25
C TYR A 62 10.45 0.58 1.74
N LEU A 63 10.92 1.59 1.02
CA LEU A 63 10.88 1.66 -0.43
C LEU A 63 12.27 1.44 -1.01
N HIS A 64 12.36 0.54 -1.98
CA HIS A 64 13.57 0.29 -2.75
C HIS A 64 13.28 0.46 -4.23
N LEU A 65 14.03 1.33 -4.89
CA LEU A 65 13.99 1.53 -6.35
C LEU A 65 15.32 1.18 -6.96
N ASP A 66 15.30 0.32 -7.98
CA ASP A 66 16.51 -0.05 -8.72
C ASP A 66 16.90 1.00 -9.76
N GLU A 67 15.91 1.75 -10.26
CA GLU A 67 16.14 2.81 -11.22
C GLU A 67 15.12 3.94 -11.04
N PRO A 68 15.47 5.18 -11.42
CA PRO A 68 14.55 6.29 -11.29
C PRO A 68 13.40 6.20 -12.28
N ILE A 69 12.29 6.85 -11.94
CA ILE A 69 11.10 6.98 -12.76
C ILE A 69 11.11 8.39 -13.35
N HIS A 70 10.81 8.53 -14.65
CA HIS A 70 10.90 9.79 -15.36
C HIS A 70 9.58 10.19 -16.02
N TYR A 71 9.53 11.44 -16.45
CA TYR A 71 8.45 11.98 -17.25
C TYR A 71 8.18 11.07 -18.46
N GLN A 72 6.91 10.80 -18.73
CA GLN A 72 6.38 9.94 -19.79
C GLN A 72 6.60 8.43 -19.58
N ASP A 73 7.28 8.03 -18.54
CA ASP A 73 7.34 6.61 -18.20
C ASP A 73 5.95 6.08 -17.92
N CYS A 74 5.68 4.86 -18.38
CA CYS A 74 4.48 4.12 -18.03
C CYS A 74 4.85 3.10 -16.96
N ILE A 75 4.26 3.24 -15.79
CA ILE A 75 4.52 2.34 -14.67
C ILE A 75 3.25 1.59 -14.28
N GLU A 76 3.44 0.37 -13.80
CA GLU A 76 2.38 -0.42 -13.19
C GLU A 76 2.67 -0.56 -11.70
N LEU A 77 1.72 -0.13 -10.90
CA LEU A 77 1.77 -0.28 -9.45
C LEU A 77 0.84 -1.40 -9.04
N SER A 78 1.26 -2.23 -8.11
CA SER A 78 0.39 -3.23 -7.53
C SER A 78 0.62 -3.33 -6.04
N THR A 79 -0.39 -3.82 -5.33
CA THR A 79 -0.31 -4.04 -3.90
C THR A 79 -0.98 -5.34 -3.52
N THR A 80 -0.45 -5.98 -2.49
CA THR A 80 -1.04 -7.18 -1.90
C THR A 80 -0.77 -7.21 -0.40
N ILE A 81 -1.60 -7.94 0.31
CA ILE A 81 -1.40 -8.16 1.74
C ILE A 81 -0.63 -9.46 1.98
N SER A 82 0.00 -9.55 3.13
CA SER A 82 0.59 -10.76 3.65
C SER A 82 -0.09 -11.11 4.99
N LYS A 83 0.21 -12.28 5.50
CA LYS A 83 -0.36 -12.73 6.77
C LYS A 83 0.01 -11.76 7.89
N GLY A 84 -1.01 -11.21 8.55
CA GLY A 84 -0.82 -10.31 9.68
C GLY A 84 -0.78 -11.04 11.01
N THR A 85 -0.42 -10.29 12.03
CA THR A 85 -0.52 -10.70 13.43
C THR A 85 -1.70 -9.98 14.08
N TYR A 86 -1.75 -9.95 15.40
CA TYR A 86 -2.87 -9.37 16.15
C TYR A 86 -3.12 -7.88 15.82
N VAL A 87 -2.06 -7.09 15.67
CA VAL A 87 -2.16 -5.63 15.42
C VAL A 87 -1.28 -5.15 14.28
N SER A 88 -0.45 -6.02 13.69
CA SER A 88 0.49 -5.66 12.64
C SER A 88 0.11 -6.36 11.33
N PHE A 89 -0.14 -5.58 10.29
CA PHE A 89 -0.67 -6.07 9.02
C PHE A 89 0.26 -5.65 7.89
N PRO A 90 1.08 -6.58 7.36
CA PRO A 90 1.99 -6.27 6.28
C PRO A 90 1.26 -6.02 4.96
N ARG A 91 1.77 -5.07 4.19
CA ARG A 91 1.32 -4.80 2.83
C ARG A 91 2.53 -4.51 1.97
N TYR A 92 2.56 -5.13 0.80
CA TYR A 92 3.64 -4.99 -0.15
C TYR A 92 3.17 -4.29 -1.41
N TYR A 93 4.08 -3.53 -2.01
CA TYR A 93 3.84 -2.82 -3.26
C TYR A 93 4.94 -3.18 -4.24
N TYR A 94 4.57 -3.23 -5.52
CA TYR A 94 5.49 -3.55 -6.60
C TYR A 94 5.37 -2.46 -7.66
N ILE A 95 6.50 -2.08 -8.22
CA ILE A 95 6.58 -1.08 -9.28
C ILE A 95 7.21 -1.75 -10.49
N LYS A 96 6.48 -1.77 -11.59
CA LYS A 96 6.98 -2.30 -12.87
C LYS A 96 7.03 -1.19 -13.91
N LYS A 97 8.04 -1.24 -14.75
CA LYS A 97 8.22 -0.37 -15.90
C LYS A 97 8.65 -1.26 -17.06
N ASP A 98 7.98 -1.14 -18.20
CA ASP A 98 8.26 -1.98 -19.37
C ASP A 98 8.28 -3.48 -19.01
N ASN A 99 7.31 -3.89 -18.21
CA ASN A 99 7.14 -5.27 -17.75
C ASN A 99 8.31 -5.82 -16.92
N ARG A 100 9.17 -4.93 -16.40
CA ARG A 100 10.27 -5.27 -15.47
C ARG A 100 9.95 -4.74 -14.08
N LEU A 101 10.25 -5.53 -13.07
CA LEU A 101 10.17 -5.07 -11.68
C LEU A 101 11.33 -4.11 -11.41
N ILE A 102 11.03 -2.84 -11.13
CA ILE A 102 12.05 -1.81 -10.86
C ILE A 102 12.04 -1.35 -9.41
N GLY A 103 11.05 -1.72 -8.64
CA GLY A 103 10.99 -1.32 -7.25
C GLY A 103 10.00 -2.12 -6.45
N THR A 104 10.23 -2.13 -5.14
CA THR A 104 9.37 -2.78 -4.16
C THR A 104 9.23 -1.89 -2.94
N CYS A 105 8.10 -2.02 -2.26
CA CYS A 105 7.89 -1.33 -0.99
C CYS A 105 7.25 -2.29 -0.01
N SER A 106 7.82 -2.36 1.18
CA SER A 106 7.25 -3.11 2.29
C SER A 106 6.67 -2.13 3.29
N SER A 107 5.50 -2.43 3.81
CA SER A 107 4.86 -1.59 4.83
C SER A 107 4.21 -2.46 5.89
N VAL A 108 4.08 -1.89 7.07
CA VAL A 108 3.34 -2.49 8.18
C VAL A 108 2.29 -1.49 8.62
N TRP A 109 1.04 -1.92 8.61
CA TRP A 109 -0.11 -1.10 8.98
C TRP A 109 -0.68 -1.56 10.29
N THR A 110 -1.27 -0.63 11.03
CA THR A 110 -2.01 -0.91 12.25
C THR A 110 -3.29 -0.08 12.28
N LEU A 111 -4.33 -0.62 12.90
CA LEU A 111 -5.61 0.05 13.03
C LEU A 111 -5.66 0.80 14.35
N LEU A 112 -6.02 2.09 14.30
CA LEU A 112 -6.18 2.93 15.48
C LEU A 112 -7.64 3.21 15.75
N ASP A 113 -8.00 3.21 17.03
CA ASP A 113 -9.25 3.78 17.51
C ASP A 113 -9.04 5.29 17.65
N SER A 114 -9.82 6.07 16.88
CA SER A 114 -9.65 7.53 16.79
C SER A 114 -10.00 8.26 18.09
N GLN A 115 -10.91 7.71 18.88
CA GLN A 115 -11.31 8.31 20.16
C GLN A 115 -10.34 7.96 21.28
N LYS A 116 -10.03 6.67 21.40
CA LYS A 116 -9.13 6.17 22.44
C LYS A 116 -7.66 6.37 22.12
N ARG A 117 -7.34 6.68 20.90
CA ARG A 117 -5.98 6.91 20.38
C ARG A 117 -5.01 5.78 20.69
N ARG A 118 -5.47 4.56 20.46
CA ARG A 118 -4.64 3.37 20.64
C ARG A 118 -4.97 2.31 19.60
N MET A 119 -4.04 1.38 19.43
CA MET A 119 -4.19 0.27 18.50
C MET A 119 -5.36 -0.61 18.90
N VAL A 120 -6.08 -1.10 17.90
CA VAL A 120 -7.18 -2.04 18.08
C VAL A 120 -6.98 -3.21 17.11
N SER A 121 -7.25 -4.42 17.61
CA SER A 121 -7.27 -5.59 16.73
C SER A 121 -8.52 -5.56 15.86
N PRO A 122 -8.38 -5.65 14.52
CA PRO A 122 -9.54 -5.71 13.63
C PRO A 122 -10.51 -6.83 14.00
N GLN A 123 -10.00 -7.97 14.42
CA GLN A 123 -10.81 -9.11 14.82
C GLN A 123 -11.78 -8.76 15.95
N LYS A 124 -11.36 -7.92 16.89
CA LYS A 124 -12.20 -7.50 18.03
C LYS A 124 -13.39 -6.63 17.63
N ILE A 125 -13.31 -5.99 16.49
CA ILE A 125 -14.38 -5.14 15.97
C ILE A 125 -15.10 -5.79 14.78
N GLY A 126 -14.92 -7.10 14.59
CA GLY A 126 -15.67 -7.86 13.60
C GLY A 126 -15.09 -7.83 12.19
N ILE A 127 -13.86 -7.37 12.04
CA ILE A 127 -13.18 -7.36 10.74
C ILE A 127 -12.32 -8.59 10.61
N THR A 128 -12.56 -9.37 9.54
CA THR A 128 -11.77 -10.56 9.23
C THR A 128 -10.99 -10.33 7.95
N PHE A 129 -9.67 -10.46 8.05
CA PHE A 129 -8.82 -10.43 6.85
C PHE A 129 -8.97 -11.73 6.09
N PRO A 130 -8.95 -11.67 4.75
CA PRO A 130 -8.87 -12.89 3.97
C PRO A 130 -7.57 -13.62 4.26
N GLU A 131 -7.59 -14.93 4.11
CA GLU A 131 -6.39 -15.73 4.29
C GLU A 131 -5.35 -15.32 3.26
N ALA A 132 -4.14 -15.03 3.71
CA ALA A 132 -3.06 -14.58 2.86
C ALA A 132 -1.78 -15.37 3.15
N PRO A 133 -0.94 -15.59 2.12
CA PRO A 133 0.34 -16.25 2.33
C PRO A 133 1.28 -15.38 3.15
N LEU A 134 2.22 -16.02 3.81
CA LEU A 134 3.33 -15.31 4.46
C LEU A 134 4.39 -15.04 3.41
N GLU A 135 4.54 -13.77 3.04
CA GLU A 135 5.56 -13.33 2.08
C GLU A 135 6.57 -12.43 2.76
N HIS A 136 7.84 -12.60 2.39
CA HIS A 136 8.92 -11.75 2.87
C HIS A 136 9.63 -11.16 1.65
N LEU A 137 9.33 -9.90 1.34
CA LEU A 137 10.01 -9.16 0.28
C LEU A 137 11.23 -8.45 0.82
N LEU A 138 11.03 -7.70 1.88
CA LEU A 138 12.05 -6.90 2.54
C LEU A 138 11.84 -6.98 4.03
N GLU A 139 12.93 -7.05 4.76
CA GLU A 139 12.87 -6.98 6.22
C GLU A 139 12.69 -5.53 6.66
N LEU A 140 11.79 -5.34 7.59
CA LEU A 140 11.51 -4.03 8.17
C LEU A 140 12.05 -3.93 9.60
#